data_71710d98b68ee738b0ed1981c24dede7
#
_entry.id   71710d98b68ee738b0ed1981c24dede7
#
_cell.length_a   1.000
_cell.length_b   1.000
_cell.length_c   1.000
_cell.angle_alpha   90.00
_cell.angle_beta   90.00
_cell.angle_gamma   90.00
#
_symmetry.space_group_name_H-M   'P 1'
#
loop_
_entity.id
_entity.type
_entity.pdbx_description
1 polymer ?
#
loop_
_entity_poly.entity_id
_entity_poly.type
_entity_poly.pdbx_seq_one_letter_code
_entity_poly.pdbx_strand_id
1 'polypeptide(L)'
;GARDPMKDDKKRAFRSAGWFERTDKDGFIHRSWMRGYPQDLFDGRPIIGICNTWSELTPCNAHFRQLADHVKRGVWEMGGFPVEFPVMSSGETNLRPTAMLFRNLISMDVEESIRANPIDGVVLLIGCDKTTPALLMGAASVDLPSIALSGGAMLNGKSCWEDIGSCTDVWRFSEEMRAGRMTLESFMDAQTGMSRSTGVCNVMGTASTMAAMTEALGMSLPHNAAIPAPDSRRMVMAQLTGRRIVEM
;
A
#
# COMPACT_ATOMS: atom_id res chain seq x y z
N GLY A 1 -1.84 -23.95 47.33
CA GLY A 1 -1.23 -22.70 47.02
C GLY A 1 -2.21 -21.82 46.28
N ALA A 2 -2.79 -20.81 46.96
CA ALA A 2 -3.67 -19.83 46.36
C ALA A 2 -2.87 -19.05 45.28
N ARG A 3 -3.40 -18.94 44.05
CA ARG A 3 -2.87 -18.06 43.05
C ARG A 3 -3.13 -16.61 43.50
N ASP A 4 -2.05 -15.84 43.55
CA ASP A 4 -2.08 -14.41 43.80
C ASP A 4 -2.83 -13.73 42.61
N PRO A 5 -3.98 -13.05 42.86
CA PRO A 5 -4.75 -12.41 41.82
C PRO A 5 -4.21 -11.05 41.34
N MET A 6 -3.02 -10.64 41.80
CA MET A 6 -2.40 -9.36 41.46
C MET A 6 -1.07 -9.53 40.71
N LYS A 7 -0.98 -10.36 39.68
CA LYS A 7 -0.03 -10.08 38.63
C LYS A 7 -0.68 -9.07 37.71
N ASP A 8 -0.41 -7.85 38.02
CA ASP A 8 -0.62 -6.67 37.17
C ASP A 8 -0.07 -6.99 35.78
N ASP A 9 -0.95 -7.31 34.83
CA ASP A 9 -0.66 -7.25 33.42
C ASP A 9 -0.40 -5.78 33.10
N LYS A 10 0.83 -5.31 33.35
CA LYS A 10 1.31 -4.03 32.85
C LYS A 10 1.16 -4.12 31.33
N LYS A 11 0.03 -3.64 30.83
CA LYS A 11 -0.25 -3.48 29.41
C LYS A 11 0.99 -2.78 28.83
N ARG A 12 1.73 -3.49 27.98
CA ARG A 12 2.96 -2.95 27.38
C ARG A 12 2.56 -1.66 26.65
N ALA A 13 3.11 -0.54 27.08
CA ALA A 13 2.79 0.74 26.47
C ALA A 13 3.19 0.72 24.99
N PHE A 14 2.35 1.24 24.12
CA PHE A 14 2.66 1.42 22.72
C PHE A 14 3.83 2.39 22.55
N ARG A 15 4.54 2.31 21.43
CA ARG A 15 5.66 3.19 21.12
C ARG A 15 5.23 4.66 21.07
N SER A 16 4.02 4.93 20.54
CA SER A 16 3.41 6.27 20.47
C SER A 16 3.17 6.92 21.82
N ALA A 17 3.10 6.16 22.92
CA ALA A 17 3.00 6.67 24.27
C ALA A 17 4.15 7.63 24.62
N GLY A 18 5.35 7.39 24.08
CA GLY A 18 6.51 8.28 24.24
C GLY A 18 6.32 9.69 23.66
N TRP A 19 5.29 9.89 22.86
CA TRP A 19 4.88 11.19 22.32
C TRP A 19 3.58 11.70 22.94
N PHE A 20 2.53 10.89 22.92
CA PHE A 20 1.17 11.37 23.18
C PHE A 20 0.69 11.16 24.62
N GLU A 21 1.28 10.26 25.39
CA GLU A 21 0.92 10.07 26.82
C GLU A 21 1.79 10.90 27.78
N ARG A 22 2.77 11.62 27.27
CA ARG A 22 3.60 12.52 28.09
C ARG A 22 2.76 13.67 28.66
N THR A 23 3.05 14.04 29.92
CA THR A 23 2.37 15.12 30.63
C THR A 23 3.20 16.40 30.71
N ASP A 24 4.34 16.44 30.06
CA ASP A 24 5.25 17.58 30.00
C ASP A 24 5.00 18.47 28.75
N LYS A 25 5.87 19.47 28.60
CA LYS A 25 5.86 20.42 27.48
C LYS A 25 5.85 19.71 26.11
N ASP A 26 6.65 18.64 25.96
CA ASP A 26 6.76 17.95 24.66
C ASP A 26 5.48 17.20 24.34
N GLY A 27 4.87 16.52 25.30
CA GLY A 27 3.56 15.88 25.11
C GLY A 27 2.46 16.87 24.75
N PHE A 28 2.47 18.06 25.38
CA PHE A 28 1.57 19.14 25.00
C PHE A 28 1.78 19.57 23.53
N ILE A 29 3.03 19.78 23.12
CA ILE A 29 3.35 20.13 21.72
C ILE A 29 2.84 19.05 20.78
N HIS A 30 3.15 17.79 21.02
CA HIS A 30 2.77 16.68 20.13
C HIS A 30 1.25 16.61 19.94
N ARG A 31 0.45 16.63 21.03
CA ARG A 31 -1.01 16.57 20.91
C ARG A 31 -1.62 17.83 20.29
N SER A 32 -1.13 19.01 20.65
CA SER A 32 -1.68 20.28 20.12
C SER A 32 -1.42 20.47 18.63
N TRP A 33 -0.34 19.90 18.10
CA TRP A 33 -0.04 19.98 16.67
C TRP A 33 -0.77 18.96 15.82
N MET A 34 -1.36 17.93 16.42
CA MET A 34 -2.24 16.99 15.73
C MET A 34 -3.62 17.63 15.48
N ARG A 35 -3.61 18.69 14.68
CA ARG A 35 -4.80 19.51 14.39
C ARG A 35 -5.82 18.73 13.60
N GLY A 36 -7.09 18.99 13.87
CA GLY A 36 -8.19 18.33 13.18
C GLY A 36 -8.61 16.99 13.83
N TYR A 37 -7.96 16.59 14.91
CA TYR A 37 -8.36 15.42 15.70
C TYR A 37 -8.86 15.82 17.08
N PRO A 38 -9.94 15.20 17.60
CA PRO A 38 -10.37 15.36 18.98
C PRO A 38 -9.28 14.94 19.97
N GLN A 39 -9.13 15.68 21.06
CA GLN A 39 -8.06 15.42 22.04
C GLN A 39 -8.25 14.12 22.84
N ASP A 40 -9.47 13.63 22.95
CA ASP A 40 -9.81 12.35 23.60
C ASP A 40 -9.35 11.12 22.81
N LEU A 41 -8.87 11.28 21.57
CA LEU A 41 -8.24 10.21 20.80
C LEU A 41 -6.84 9.82 21.30
N PHE A 42 -6.20 10.69 22.11
CA PHE A 42 -4.90 10.40 22.72
C PHE A 42 -5.07 9.68 24.07
N ASP A 43 -5.78 8.57 24.07
CA ASP A 43 -6.19 7.76 25.20
C ASP A 43 -5.35 6.48 25.40
N GLY A 44 -4.23 6.38 24.70
CA GLY A 44 -3.35 5.19 24.73
C GLY A 44 -3.73 4.11 23.74
N ARG A 45 -4.60 4.42 22.76
CA ARG A 45 -4.89 3.52 21.64
C ARG A 45 -3.71 3.43 20.67
N PRO A 46 -3.56 2.31 19.92
CA PRO A 46 -2.47 2.16 18.95
C PRO A 46 -2.63 3.14 17.79
N ILE A 47 -1.52 3.75 17.39
CA ILE A 47 -1.45 4.62 16.21
C ILE A 47 -0.95 3.82 15.03
N ILE A 48 -1.79 3.68 14.01
CA ILE A 48 -1.52 2.90 12.82
C ILE A 48 -1.18 3.82 11.65
N GLY A 49 0.06 3.72 11.18
CA GLY A 49 0.50 4.41 9.98
C GLY A 49 -0.05 3.74 8.72
N ILE A 50 -0.50 4.54 7.76
CA ILE A 50 -0.86 4.07 6.42
C ILE A 50 0.16 4.65 5.45
N CYS A 51 1.12 3.82 5.07
CA CYS A 51 2.20 4.18 4.15
C CYS A 51 1.66 4.14 2.72
N ASN A 52 1.42 5.31 2.14
CA ASN A 52 0.73 5.44 0.86
C ASN A 52 1.68 5.87 -0.27
N THR A 53 1.80 5.02 -1.28
CA THR A 53 2.52 5.30 -2.52
C THR A 53 1.60 5.84 -3.64
N TRP A 54 0.52 6.51 -3.28
CA TRP A 54 -0.35 7.16 -4.26
C TRP A 54 0.43 8.22 -5.06
N SER A 55 0.20 8.23 -6.38
CA SER A 55 0.69 9.28 -7.26
C SER A 55 -0.05 9.24 -8.60
N GLU A 56 -0.34 10.40 -9.16
CA GLU A 56 -0.82 10.51 -10.55
C GLU A 56 0.29 10.18 -11.56
N LEU A 57 1.56 10.35 -11.17
CA LEU A 57 2.72 9.97 -11.99
C LEU A 57 2.96 8.45 -12.02
N THR A 58 2.31 7.72 -11.13
CA THR A 58 2.34 6.25 -11.06
C THR A 58 0.92 5.71 -11.19
N PRO A 59 0.40 5.56 -12.43
CA PRO A 59 -1.00 5.19 -12.66
C PRO A 59 -1.42 3.88 -11.99
N CYS A 60 -0.48 2.95 -11.81
CA CYS A 60 -0.72 1.70 -11.08
C CYS A 60 -1.24 1.93 -9.65
N ASN A 61 -0.87 3.04 -9.02
CA ASN A 61 -1.19 3.38 -7.63
C ASN A 61 -2.24 4.50 -7.52
N ALA A 62 -2.83 4.94 -8.63
CA ALA A 62 -3.71 6.11 -8.67
C ALA A 62 -4.98 5.98 -7.81
N HIS A 63 -5.42 4.75 -7.50
CA HIS A 63 -6.60 4.47 -6.68
C HIS A 63 -6.29 4.32 -5.17
N PHE A 64 -5.05 4.49 -4.74
CA PHE A 64 -4.64 4.19 -3.35
C PHE A 64 -5.24 5.13 -2.31
N ARG A 65 -5.67 6.33 -2.67
CA ARG A 65 -6.44 7.18 -1.75
C ARG A 65 -7.74 6.50 -1.30
N GLN A 66 -8.46 5.88 -2.22
CA GLN A 66 -9.68 5.13 -1.88
C GLN A 66 -9.38 3.92 -1.00
N LEU A 67 -8.29 3.18 -1.28
CA LEU A 67 -7.88 2.06 -0.44
C LEU A 67 -7.50 2.53 0.97
N ALA A 68 -6.77 3.64 1.10
CA ALA A 68 -6.40 4.21 2.39
C ALA A 68 -7.63 4.56 3.23
N ASP A 69 -8.68 5.11 2.63
CA ASP A 69 -9.93 5.43 3.34
C ASP A 69 -10.62 4.18 3.89
N HIS A 70 -10.60 3.08 3.14
CA HIS A 70 -11.15 1.81 3.63
C HIS A 70 -10.28 1.17 4.72
N VAL A 71 -8.96 1.27 4.62
CA VAL A 71 -8.04 0.85 5.70
C VAL A 71 -8.34 1.64 6.97
N LYS A 72 -8.49 2.97 6.89
CA LYS A 72 -8.83 3.84 8.04
C LYS A 72 -10.11 3.38 8.73
N ARG A 73 -11.15 3.02 7.96
CA ARG A 73 -12.41 2.48 8.52
C ARG A 73 -12.14 1.24 9.37
N GLY A 74 -11.37 0.27 8.85
CA GLY A 74 -11.03 -0.94 9.58
C GLY A 74 -10.22 -0.68 10.85
N VAL A 75 -9.29 0.28 10.82
CA VAL A 75 -8.52 0.68 11.99
C VAL A 75 -9.41 1.31 13.06
N TRP A 76 -10.30 2.24 12.67
CA TRP A 76 -11.27 2.86 13.59
C TRP A 76 -12.21 1.84 14.23
N GLU A 77 -12.73 0.88 13.46
CA GLU A 77 -13.61 -0.18 13.97
C GLU A 77 -12.97 -0.99 15.08
N MET A 78 -11.66 -1.19 15.02
CA MET A 78 -10.90 -1.95 16.02
C MET A 78 -10.33 -1.10 17.15
N GLY A 79 -10.68 0.19 17.21
CA GLY A 79 -10.25 1.10 18.26
C GLY A 79 -8.83 1.64 18.08
N GLY A 80 -8.21 1.50 16.90
CA GLY A 80 -6.94 2.15 16.57
C GLY A 80 -7.14 3.58 16.07
N PHE A 81 -6.04 4.31 15.94
CA PHE A 81 -6.01 5.66 15.37
C PHE A 81 -5.18 5.66 14.07
N PRO A 82 -5.82 5.75 12.90
CA PRO A 82 -5.10 5.73 11.63
C PRO A 82 -4.53 7.10 11.27
N VAL A 83 -3.27 7.14 10.85
CA VAL A 83 -2.61 8.30 10.26
C VAL A 83 -1.97 7.91 8.93
N GLU A 84 -2.32 8.63 7.88
CA GLU A 84 -1.79 8.40 6.55
C GLU A 84 -0.58 9.30 6.30
N PHE A 85 0.46 8.73 5.68
CA PHE A 85 1.65 9.47 5.27
C PHE A 85 2.11 9.02 3.88
N PRO A 86 2.60 9.96 3.06
CA PRO A 86 3.12 9.66 1.74
C PRO A 86 4.56 9.16 1.82
N VAL A 87 4.91 8.31 0.86
CA VAL A 87 6.29 8.00 0.51
C VAL A 87 6.45 8.09 -0.99
N MET A 88 7.68 8.15 -1.49
CA MET A 88 7.93 8.23 -2.92
C MET A 88 7.24 7.07 -3.66
N SER A 89 6.52 7.39 -4.74
CA SER A 89 5.93 6.43 -5.66
C SER A 89 6.78 6.30 -6.92
N SER A 90 7.01 5.06 -7.37
CA SER A 90 7.77 4.81 -8.60
C SER A 90 7.01 3.85 -9.52
N GLY A 91 6.68 4.35 -10.71
CA GLY A 91 6.02 3.59 -11.76
C GLY A 91 6.98 3.29 -12.90
N GLU A 92 7.22 2.03 -13.23
CA GLU A 92 8.17 1.64 -14.27
C GLU A 92 7.80 2.21 -15.65
N THR A 93 6.51 2.44 -15.90
CA THR A 93 6.04 2.92 -17.21
C THR A 93 6.48 4.36 -17.52
N ASN A 94 6.56 5.22 -16.52
CA ASN A 94 6.80 6.65 -16.70
C ASN A 94 8.16 7.12 -16.17
N LEU A 95 8.76 6.38 -15.24
CA LEU A 95 10.03 6.76 -14.62
C LEU A 95 11.22 6.39 -15.52
N ARG A 96 12.19 7.28 -15.64
CA ARG A 96 13.41 7.08 -16.45
C ARG A 96 14.68 7.18 -15.59
N PRO A 97 15.72 6.39 -15.88
CA PRO A 97 15.77 5.35 -16.91
C PRO A 97 15.02 4.08 -16.51
N THR A 98 14.85 3.78 -15.24
CA THR A 98 14.10 2.66 -14.67
C THR A 98 13.78 2.89 -13.20
N ALA A 99 12.63 2.41 -12.71
CA ALA A 99 12.25 2.49 -11.30
C ALA A 99 13.21 1.73 -10.37
N MET A 100 14.00 0.79 -10.90
CA MET A 100 14.97 0.00 -10.13
C MET A 100 16.00 0.89 -9.41
N LEU A 101 16.44 1.99 -10.00
CA LEU A 101 17.43 2.89 -9.41
C LEU A 101 16.93 3.60 -8.16
N PHE A 102 15.61 3.73 -8.01
CA PHE A 102 14.98 4.46 -6.91
C PHE A 102 14.46 3.54 -5.80
N ARG A 103 14.42 2.24 -6.01
CA ARG A 103 13.88 1.27 -5.05
C ARG A 103 14.50 1.42 -3.67
N ASN A 104 15.81 1.54 -3.59
CA ASN A 104 16.51 1.65 -2.31
C ASN A 104 16.27 3.00 -1.62
N LEU A 105 16.16 4.07 -2.40
CA LEU A 105 15.79 5.39 -1.88
C LEU A 105 14.40 5.36 -1.26
N ILE A 106 13.43 4.73 -1.93
CA ILE A 106 12.06 4.56 -1.39
C ILE A 106 12.09 3.72 -0.11
N SER A 107 12.89 2.66 -0.06
CA SER A 107 13.05 1.85 1.14
C SER A 107 13.56 2.66 2.33
N MET A 108 14.53 3.55 2.11
CA MET A 108 15.05 4.47 3.14
C MET A 108 13.98 5.49 3.56
N ASP A 109 13.23 6.04 2.62
CA ASP A 109 12.12 6.96 2.89
C ASP A 109 11.06 6.31 3.79
N VAL A 110 10.66 5.07 3.50
CA VAL A 110 9.74 4.27 4.31
C VAL A 110 10.31 4.03 5.71
N GLU A 111 11.54 3.57 5.81
CA GLU A 111 12.21 3.28 7.08
C GLU A 111 12.24 4.52 7.98
N GLU A 112 12.72 5.64 7.47
CA GLU A 112 12.86 6.87 8.24
C GLU A 112 11.49 7.49 8.59
N SER A 113 10.53 7.42 7.68
CA SER A 113 9.16 7.87 7.96
C SER A 113 8.54 7.11 9.12
N ILE A 114 8.75 5.81 9.21
CA ILE A 114 8.25 4.99 10.31
C ILE A 114 9.05 5.23 11.60
N ARG A 115 10.40 5.30 11.52
CA ARG A 115 11.26 5.51 12.68
C ARG A 115 11.02 6.84 13.37
N ALA A 116 10.90 7.91 12.59
CA ALA A 116 10.82 9.26 13.11
C ALA A 116 9.44 9.62 13.69
N ASN A 117 8.40 8.88 13.35
CA ASN A 117 7.02 9.21 13.72
C ASN A 117 6.42 8.28 14.79
N PRO A 118 5.42 8.74 15.54
CA PRO A 118 4.81 8.00 16.65
C PRO A 118 3.82 6.93 16.15
N ILE A 119 4.33 5.92 15.44
CA ILE A 119 3.56 4.84 14.80
C ILE A 119 3.83 3.53 15.55
N ASP A 120 2.79 2.76 15.85
CA ASP A 120 2.85 1.48 16.56
C ASP A 120 2.75 0.28 15.62
N GLY A 121 2.14 0.45 14.46
CA GLY A 121 2.04 -0.52 13.39
C GLY A 121 1.82 0.18 12.06
N VAL A 122 2.04 -0.51 10.94
CA VAL A 122 1.95 0.11 9.61
C VAL A 122 1.24 -0.77 8.60
N VAL A 123 0.36 -0.17 7.83
CA VAL A 123 -0.22 -0.76 6.61
C VAL A 123 0.54 -0.20 5.41
N LEU A 124 1.08 -1.08 4.59
CA LEU A 124 1.85 -0.76 3.40
C LEU A 124 0.95 -0.88 2.17
N LEU A 125 0.63 0.22 1.50
CA LEU A 125 -0.10 0.19 0.23
C LEU A 125 0.88 -0.10 -0.90
N ILE A 126 0.92 -1.35 -1.34
CA ILE A 126 1.85 -1.86 -2.35
C ILE A 126 1.17 -1.98 -3.72
N GLY A 127 1.90 -1.68 -4.79
CA GLY A 127 1.31 -1.70 -6.13
C GLY A 127 2.33 -2.00 -7.22
N CYS A 128 2.88 -0.97 -7.83
CA CYS A 128 3.81 -1.11 -8.94
C CYS A 128 5.05 -1.92 -8.53
N ASP A 129 5.69 -2.53 -9.49
CA ASP A 129 6.70 -3.59 -9.31
C ASP A 129 7.87 -3.24 -8.37
N LYS A 130 8.30 -1.98 -8.28
CA LYS A 130 9.39 -1.55 -7.39
C LYS A 130 8.89 -0.98 -6.06
N THR A 131 7.65 -0.51 -5.98
CA THR A 131 7.09 -0.03 -4.70
C THR A 131 6.87 -1.17 -3.73
N THR A 132 6.45 -2.34 -4.19
CA THR A 132 6.23 -3.50 -3.32
C THR A 132 7.50 -3.89 -2.56
N PRO A 133 8.63 -4.25 -3.21
CA PRO A 133 9.84 -4.61 -2.47
C PRO A 133 10.42 -3.46 -1.64
N ALA A 134 10.31 -2.21 -2.12
CA ALA A 134 10.82 -1.07 -1.38
C ALA A 134 10.10 -0.87 -0.04
N LEU A 135 8.77 -0.97 -0.02
CA LEU A 135 8.00 -0.83 1.21
C LEU A 135 8.26 -1.98 2.18
N LEU A 136 8.34 -3.21 1.68
CA LEU A 136 8.65 -4.37 2.51
C LEU A 136 10.05 -4.27 3.14
N MET A 137 11.06 -3.84 2.37
CA MET A 137 12.42 -3.61 2.86
C MET A 137 12.46 -2.55 3.96
N GLY A 138 11.82 -1.40 3.73
CA GLY A 138 11.79 -0.30 4.69
C GLY A 138 11.07 -0.68 5.99
N ALA A 139 9.92 -1.33 5.89
CA ALA A 139 9.17 -1.79 7.06
C ALA A 139 9.93 -2.87 7.85
N ALA A 140 10.57 -3.83 7.17
CA ALA A 140 11.37 -4.88 7.82
C ALA A 140 12.56 -4.31 8.62
N SER A 141 13.13 -3.19 8.20
CA SER A 141 14.23 -2.52 8.90
C SER A 141 13.82 -1.90 10.24
N VAL A 142 12.51 -1.65 10.46
CA VAL A 142 12.03 -0.97 11.68
C VAL A 142 11.54 -1.93 12.75
N ASP A 143 11.18 -3.16 12.38
CA ASP A 143 10.68 -4.20 13.29
C ASP A 143 9.41 -3.79 14.06
N LEU A 144 8.46 -3.16 13.38
CA LEU A 144 7.10 -2.91 13.86
C LEU A 144 6.10 -3.86 13.20
N PRO A 145 4.94 -4.15 13.84
CA PRO A 145 3.85 -4.83 13.17
C PRO A 145 3.54 -4.21 11.83
N SER A 146 3.59 -5.00 10.76
CA SER A 146 3.44 -4.52 9.40
C SER A 146 2.59 -5.47 8.58
N ILE A 147 1.65 -4.93 7.81
CA ILE A 147 0.83 -5.69 6.88
C ILE A 147 0.72 -4.97 5.55
N ALA A 148 0.80 -5.72 4.46
CA ALA A 148 0.72 -5.16 3.12
C ALA A 148 -0.70 -5.31 2.53
N LEU A 149 -1.11 -4.31 1.77
CA LEU A 149 -2.32 -4.32 0.96
C LEU A 149 -1.94 -4.05 -0.51
N SER A 150 -2.16 -5.03 -1.38
CA SER A 150 -1.95 -4.90 -2.82
C SER A 150 -3.04 -4.05 -3.47
N GLY A 151 -2.67 -3.24 -4.44
CA GLY A 151 -3.64 -2.48 -5.24
C GLY A 151 -4.50 -3.34 -6.16
N GLY A 152 -4.04 -4.54 -6.50
CA GLY A 152 -4.71 -5.44 -7.44
C GLY A 152 -4.44 -5.11 -8.91
N ALA A 153 -4.59 -6.11 -9.77
CA ALA A 153 -4.40 -5.96 -11.21
C ALA A 153 -5.57 -5.20 -11.84
N MET A 154 -5.29 -4.47 -12.94
CA MET A 154 -6.34 -3.89 -13.78
C MET A 154 -7.10 -4.99 -14.54
N LEU A 155 -8.24 -4.64 -15.11
CA LEU A 155 -8.97 -5.49 -16.04
C LEU A 155 -8.13 -5.79 -17.29
N ASN A 156 -8.37 -6.96 -17.90
CA ASN A 156 -7.76 -7.29 -19.17
C ASN A 156 -8.05 -6.21 -20.21
N GLY A 157 -7.04 -5.84 -20.99
CA GLY A 157 -7.24 -5.00 -22.17
C GLY A 157 -8.10 -5.71 -23.21
N LYS A 158 -8.67 -4.94 -24.12
CA LYS A 158 -9.48 -5.46 -25.24
C LYS A 158 -9.09 -4.73 -26.52
N SER A 159 -8.86 -5.49 -27.58
CA SER A 159 -8.69 -4.98 -28.94
C SER A 159 -9.28 -5.98 -29.93
N CYS A 160 -10.13 -5.52 -30.84
CA CYS A 160 -10.75 -6.37 -31.88
C CYS A 160 -11.32 -7.70 -31.33
N TRP A 161 -11.99 -7.66 -30.17
CA TRP A 161 -12.58 -8.81 -29.45
C TRP A 161 -11.59 -9.75 -28.78
N GLU A 162 -10.28 -9.50 -28.90
CA GLU A 162 -9.24 -10.26 -28.22
C GLU A 162 -8.89 -9.64 -26.87
N ASP A 163 -8.50 -10.49 -25.91
CA ASP A 163 -7.87 -10.05 -24.68
C ASP A 163 -6.42 -9.66 -24.97
N ILE A 164 -6.02 -8.50 -24.49
CA ILE A 164 -4.66 -8.00 -24.65
C ILE A 164 -4.03 -7.66 -23.29
N GLY A 165 -2.74 -7.95 -23.15
CA GLY A 165 -1.95 -7.65 -21.97
C GLY A 165 -1.29 -6.28 -22.06
N SER A 166 -1.33 -5.53 -20.98
CA SER A 166 -0.84 -4.15 -20.90
C SER A 166 0.65 -3.96 -21.22
N CYS A 167 1.45 -5.02 -21.18
CA CYS A 167 2.88 -4.95 -21.49
C CYS A 167 3.26 -5.86 -22.68
N THR A 168 2.74 -7.07 -22.72
CA THR A 168 3.14 -8.09 -23.72
C THR A 168 2.68 -7.73 -25.12
N ASP A 169 1.44 -7.29 -25.28
CA ASP A 169 0.86 -7.03 -26.60
C ASP A 169 1.35 -5.73 -27.24
N VAL A 170 1.85 -4.76 -26.45
CA VAL A 170 2.52 -3.57 -27.00
C VAL A 170 3.72 -3.95 -27.85
N TRP A 171 4.52 -4.93 -27.42
CA TRP A 171 5.67 -5.41 -28.20
C TRP A 171 5.21 -6.10 -29.48
N ARG A 172 4.23 -6.99 -29.39
CA ARG A 172 3.63 -7.66 -30.55
C ARG A 172 3.11 -6.64 -31.56
N PHE A 173 2.28 -5.70 -31.14
CA PHE A 173 1.71 -4.69 -32.03
C PHE A 173 2.77 -3.78 -32.65
N SER A 174 3.81 -3.43 -31.89
CA SER A 174 4.94 -2.64 -32.41
C SER A 174 5.69 -3.39 -33.52
N GLU A 175 5.88 -4.71 -33.39
CA GLU A 175 6.48 -5.57 -34.43
C GLU A 175 5.58 -5.72 -35.66
N GLU A 176 4.27 -5.90 -35.44
CA GLU A 176 3.27 -5.96 -36.51
C GLU A 176 3.25 -4.66 -37.33
N MET A 177 3.32 -3.52 -36.67
CA MET A 177 3.38 -2.19 -37.31
C MET A 177 4.68 -2.04 -38.11
N ARG A 178 5.83 -2.41 -37.54
CA ARG A 178 7.13 -2.36 -38.24
C ARG A 178 7.16 -3.28 -39.47
N ALA A 179 6.46 -4.40 -39.39
CA ALA A 179 6.35 -5.37 -40.53
C ALA A 179 5.29 -4.97 -41.56
N GLY A 180 4.61 -3.85 -41.40
CA GLY A 180 3.56 -3.38 -42.30
C GLY A 180 2.26 -4.18 -42.23
N ARG A 181 2.07 -5.04 -41.23
CA ARG A 181 0.86 -5.83 -41.02
C ARG A 181 -0.19 -5.13 -40.17
N MET A 182 0.17 -4.04 -39.50
CA MET A 182 -0.71 -3.21 -38.68
C MET A 182 -0.54 -1.75 -39.07
N THR A 183 -1.64 -1.01 -39.17
CA THR A 183 -1.60 0.44 -39.43
C THR A 183 -1.37 1.20 -38.11
N LEU A 184 -0.88 2.44 -38.19
CA LEU A 184 -0.75 3.32 -37.02
C LEU A 184 -2.11 3.55 -36.37
N GLU A 185 -3.17 3.71 -37.15
CA GLU A 185 -4.53 3.89 -36.65
C GLU A 185 -4.98 2.70 -35.80
N SER A 186 -4.82 1.47 -36.29
CA SER A 186 -5.13 0.25 -35.54
C SER A 186 -4.30 0.09 -34.29
N PHE A 187 -3.03 0.53 -34.32
CA PHE A 187 -2.17 0.55 -33.12
C PHE A 187 -2.68 1.53 -32.07
N MET A 188 -3.09 2.72 -32.48
CA MET A 188 -3.66 3.74 -31.59
C MET A 188 -4.99 3.29 -30.98
N ASP A 189 -5.83 2.60 -31.74
CA ASP A 189 -7.08 2.01 -31.24
C ASP A 189 -6.80 0.94 -30.17
N ALA A 190 -5.84 0.05 -30.42
CA ALA A 190 -5.41 -0.97 -29.48
C ALA A 190 -4.87 -0.33 -28.18
N GLN A 191 -4.14 0.77 -28.27
CA GLN A 191 -3.66 1.54 -27.11
C GLN A 191 -4.81 1.97 -26.21
N THR A 192 -5.90 2.47 -26.76
CA THR A 192 -7.09 2.91 -26.03
C THR A 192 -7.73 1.78 -25.22
N GLY A 193 -7.75 0.57 -25.78
CA GLY A 193 -8.32 -0.62 -25.15
C GLY A 193 -7.40 -1.34 -24.17
N MET A 194 -6.14 -0.95 -24.06
CA MET A 194 -5.13 -1.71 -23.31
C MET A 194 -5.21 -1.52 -21.78
N SER A 195 -5.45 -0.31 -21.32
CA SER A 195 -5.52 0.04 -19.88
C SER A 195 -6.92 0.53 -19.51
N ARG A 196 -7.81 -0.40 -19.21
CA ARG A 196 -9.26 -0.15 -19.06
C ARG A 196 -9.71 0.20 -17.66
N SER A 197 -8.87 0.05 -16.67
CA SER A 197 -9.21 0.34 -15.27
C SER A 197 -7.99 0.77 -14.47
N THR A 198 -8.22 1.18 -13.24
CA THR A 198 -7.16 1.30 -12.22
C THR A 198 -6.53 -0.06 -11.94
N GLY A 199 -5.34 -0.06 -11.35
CA GLY A 199 -4.62 -1.24 -10.94
C GLY A 199 -3.24 -1.37 -11.57
N VAL A 200 -2.50 -2.38 -11.15
CA VAL A 200 -1.21 -2.73 -11.74
C VAL A 200 -1.40 -3.48 -13.07
N CYS A 201 -0.32 -3.76 -13.79
CA CYS A 201 -0.39 -4.51 -15.05
C CYS A 201 -1.26 -5.76 -14.93
N ASN A 202 -2.07 -6.02 -15.95
CA ASN A 202 -2.98 -7.17 -16.01
C ASN A 202 -2.29 -8.49 -16.44
N VAL A 203 -1.01 -8.45 -16.70
CA VAL A 203 -0.19 -9.65 -16.94
C VAL A 203 0.46 -10.12 -15.64
N MET A 204 0.77 -11.40 -15.53
CA MET A 204 1.51 -11.96 -14.39
C MET A 204 3.00 -11.59 -14.49
N GLY A 205 3.27 -10.28 -14.49
CA GLY A 205 4.60 -9.70 -14.45
C GLY A 205 5.06 -9.46 -13.00
N THR A 206 6.04 -8.58 -12.82
CA THR A 206 6.66 -8.31 -11.50
C THR A 206 5.65 -7.84 -10.46
N ALA A 207 4.73 -6.95 -10.79
CA ALA A 207 3.77 -6.40 -9.82
C ALA A 207 2.87 -7.48 -9.21
N SER A 208 2.24 -8.31 -10.04
CA SER A 208 1.37 -9.39 -9.56
C SER A 208 2.17 -10.51 -8.89
N THR A 209 3.36 -10.83 -9.40
CA THR A 209 4.25 -11.82 -8.77
C THR A 209 4.68 -11.37 -7.38
N MET A 210 5.08 -10.11 -7.21
CA MET A 210 5.46 -9.57 -5.89
C MET A 210 4.27 -9.54 -4.93
N ALA A 211 3.07 -9.24 -5.39
CA ALA A 211 1.87 -9.33 -4.56
C ALA A 211 1.62 -10.76 -4.08
N ALA A 212 1.75 -11.76 -4.98
CA ALA A 212 1.61 -13.17 -4.65
C ALA A 212 2.70 -13.64 -3.66
N MET A 213 3.95 -13.21 -3.85
CA MET A 213 5.05 -13.51 -2.93
C MET A 213 4.80 -12.90 -1.55
N THR A 214 4.30 -11.66 -1.48
CA THR A 214 3.96 -10.99 -0.22
C THR A 214 2.90 -11.77 0.55
N GLU A 215 1.89 -12.29 -0.15
CA GLU A 215 0.86 -13.15 0.42
C GLU A 215 1.45 -14.49 0.89
N ALA A 216 2.28 -15.14 0.07
CA ALA A 216 2.93 -16.41 0.43
C ALA A 216 3.86 -16.29 1.64
N LEU A 217 4.48 -15.12 1.85
CA LEU A 217 5.29 -14.82 3.03
C LEU A 217 4.44 -14.53 4.29
N GLY A 218 3.11 -14.49 4.18
CA GLY A 218 2.22 -14.14 5.28
C GLY A 218 2.19 -12.66 5.64
N MET A 219 2.70 -11.79 4.78
CA MET A 219 2.74 -10.33 5.01
C MET A 219 1.48 -9.62 4.51
N SER A 220 0.52 -10.31 3.96
CA SER A 220 -0.80 -9.81 3.61
C SER A 220 -1.88 -10.85 3.93
N LEU A 221 -3.14 -10.41 3.93
CA LEU A 221 -4.26 -11.32 4.12
C LEU A 221 -4.38 -12.29 2.92
N PRO A 222 -4.89 -13.53 3.14
CA PRO A 222 -5.15 -14.46 2.05
C PRO A 222 -6.07 -13.88 0.98
N HIS A 223 -5.82 -14.25 -0.28
CA HIS A 223 -6.51 -13.78 -1.49
C HIS A 223 -6.24 -12.32 -1.87
N ASN A 224 -5.42 -11.60 -1.12
CA ASN A 224 -5.09 -10.21 -1.42
C ASN A 224 -4.49 -10.03 -2.82
N ALA A 225 -3.58 -10.91 -3.24
CA ALA A 225 -2.92 -10.81 -4.54
C ALA A 225 -3.87 -11.05 -5.74
N ALA A 226 -4.91 -11.87 -5.55
CA ALA A 226 -5.78 -12.34 -6.63
C ALA A 226 -6.97 -11.42 -6.96
N ILE A 227 -7.34 -10.50 -6.05
CA ILE A 227 -8.50 -9.63 -6.25
C ILE A 227 -8.13 -8.49 -7.23
N PRO A 228 -8.84 -8.31 -8.35
CA PRO A 228 -8.63 -7.18 -9.26
C PRO A 228 -8.87 -5.81 -8.58
N ALA A 229 -8.21 -4.78 -9.06
CA ALA A 229 -8.34 -3.43 -8.50
C ALA A 229 -9.78 -2.88 -8.54
N PRO A 230 -10.55 -3.03 -9.64
CA PRO A 230 -11.92 -2.52 -9.71
C PRO A 230 -12.97 -3.42 -9.04
N ASP A 231 -12.59 -4.59 -8.54
CA ASP A 231 -13.51 -5.49 -7.85
C ASP A 231 -13.88 -4.92 -6.46
N SER A 232 -15.16 -4.92 -6.10
CA SER A 232 -15.64 -4.41 -4.80
C SER A 232 -14.99 -5.11 -3.60
N ARG A 233 -14.58 -6.37 -3.76
CA ARG A 233 -13.85 -7.12 -2.74
C ARG A 233 -12.50 -6.49 -2.40
N ARG A 234 -11.91 -5.68 -3.29
CA ARG A 234 -10.67 -4.94 -3.02
C ARG A 234 -10.87 -3.94 -1.88
N MET A 235 -12.00 -3.25 -1.85
CA MET A 235 -12.33 -2.32 -0.77
C MET A 235 -12.61 -3.05 0.55
N VAL A 236 -13.28 -4.20 0.48
CA VAL A 236 -13.47 -5.07 1.66
C VAL A 236 -12.13 -5.56 2.20
N MET A 237 -11.22 -6.01 1.31
CA MET A 237 -9.86 -6.43 1.70
C MET A 237 -9.09 -5.31 2.39
N ALA A 238 -9.22 -4.08 1.91
CA ALA A 238 -8.59 -2.91 2.54
C ALA A 238 -9.10 -2.70 3.97
N GLN A 239 -10.40 -2.77 4.19
CA GLN A 239 -11.00 -2.64 5.52
C GLN A 239 -10.58 -3.78 6.46
N LEU A 240 -10.57 -5.03 5.97
CA LEU A 240 -10.08 -6.18 6.74
C LEU A 240 -8.59 -6.06 7.10
N THR A 241 -7.77 -5.52 6.20
CA THR A 241 -6.36 -5.23 6.46
C THR A 241 -6.21 -4.20 7.59
N GLY A 242 -7.06 -3.16 7.58
CA GLY A 242 -7.11 -2.16 8.65
C GLY A 242 -7.53 -2.74 10.01
N ARG A 243 -8.45 -3.72 10.02
CA ARG A 243 -8.78 -4.45 11.26
C ARG A 243 -7.59 -5.29 11.73
N ARG A 244 -6.98 -6.04 10.81
CA ARG A 244 -5.92 -6.99 11.15
C ARG A 244 -4.70 -6.33 11.77
N ILE A 245 -4.26 -5.17 11.29
CA ILE A 245 -3.07 -4.49 11.85
C ILE A 245 -3.27 -4.09 13.32
N VAL A 246 -4.49 -3.76 13.74
CA VAL A 246 -4.78 -3.43 15.14
C VAL A 246 -4.76 -4.65 16.04
N GLU A 247 -5.07 -5.84 15.51
CA GLU A 247 -4.99 -7.12 16.24
C GLU A 247 -3.55 -7.64 16.41
N MET A 248 -2.62 -7.20 15.56
CA MET A 248 -1.20 -7.60 15.60
C MET A 248 -0.43 -6.89 16.69
#